data_bd9d415c44307afe0330bf27b7eae6a6
#
_entry.id   bd9d415c44307afe0330bf27b7eae6a6
#
_cell.length_a   1.000
_cell.length_b   1.000
_cell.length_c   1.000
_cell.angle_alpha   90.00
_cell.angle_beta   90.00
_cell.angle_gamma   90.00
#
_symmetry.space_group_name_H-M   'P 1'
#
loop_
_entity.id
_entity.type
_entity.pdbx_description
1 polymer ?
#
loop_
_entity_poly.entity_id
_entity_poly.type
_entity_poly.pdbx_seq_one_letter_code
_entity_poly.pdbx_strand_id
1 'polypeptide(L)'
;MPIFTAHDGTELAYHVRGEGEPLVCLPGGAMRASAYLGDLGGLAAGRRLVLLDLRGTGDSAVPADESTYRVDRQVADVEALRIHLGLERMDVLAHSAGGNLAQLYAAAHPDRLRRLALITPTCWAVGLDSTPEQRLEVVRKRAGGEPYDTAVAAYERILGILEAGGAPTPAHWRETMPLAYGRWDEEVRAHIDASDREKNAAASAAFAGAGAFDPPATRAALLRVAGEVLVLAGELDSNPTAGLAAELAGLFPQGLADVQPGGAHFPWLDDPRWFAARVERFLATGA
;
A
#
# COMPACT_ATOMS: atom_id res chain seq x y z
N MET A 1 7.61 21.63 4.25
CA MET A 1 6.54 20.63 4.34
C MET A 1 5.21 21.37 4.36
N PRO A 2 4.35 21.18 3.37
CA PRO A 2 3.02 21.74 3.34
C PRO A 2 2.07 21.01 4.29
N ILE A 3 1.08 21.73 4.82
CA ILE A 3 0.03 21.24 5.72
C ILE A 3 -1.33 21.64 5.13
N PHE A 4 -2.33 20.81 5.33
CA PHE A 4 -3.73 21.13 5.04
C PHE A 4 -4.62 20.65 6.20
N THR A 5 -5.82 21.20 6.28
CA THR A 5 -6.76 20.85 7.35
C THR A 5 -7.77 19.83 6.84
N ALA A 6 -7.91 18.71 7.52
CA ALA A 6 -8.95 17.71 7.29
C ALA A 6 -10.33 18.26 7.73
N HIS A 7 -11.40 17.57 7.34
CA HIS A 7 -12.78 17.99 7.61
C HIS A 7 -13.13 18.12 9.10
N ASP A 8 -12.41 17.43 9.97
CA ASP A 8 -12.56 17.43 11.43
C ASP A 8 -11.60 18.38 12.15
N GLY A 9 -10.84 19.18 11.40
CA GLY A 9 -9.87 20.13 11.94
C GLY A 9 -8.48 19.55 12.18
N THR A 10 -8.25 18.24 11.93
CA THR A 10 -6.92 17.64 12.06
C THR A 10 -5.98 18.22 10.99
N GLU A 11 -4.80 18.67 11.39
CA GLU A 11 -3.76 19.15 10.47
C GLU A 11 -2.98 17.94 9.90
N LEU A 12 -2.99 17.81 8.59
CA LEU A 12 -2.32 16.73 7.87
C LEU A 12 -1.18 17.29 7.02
N ALA A 13 -0.06 16.60 7.05
CA ALA A 13 1.14 16.94 6.30
C ALA A 13 1.26 16.09 5.04
N TYR A 14 1.90 16.66 4.02
CA TYR A 14 2.39 15.90 2.88
C TYR A 14 3.76 16.39 2.46
N HIS A 15 4.52 15.51 1.82
CA HIS A 15 5.84 15.83 1.28
C HIS A 15 5.79 15.85 -0.23
N VAL A 16 6.54 16.74 -0.85
CA VAL A 16 6.63 16.83 -2.31
C VAL A 16 8.04 16.42 -2.75
N ARG A 17 8.10 15.51 -3.72
CA ARG A 17 9.34 15.10 -4.38
C ARG A 17 9.18 15.16 -5.89
N GLY A 18 10.16 15.74 -6.59
CA GLY A 18 10.13 15.91 -8.03
C GLY A 18 9.21 17.03 -8.49
N GLU A 19 9.08 17.15 -9.80
CA GLU A 19 8.29 18.16 -10.51
C GLU A 19 7.41 17.49 -11.59
N GLY A 20 6.44 18.22 -12.15
CA GLY A 20 5.54 17.73 -13.20
C GLY A 20 4.13 17.43 -12.71
N GLU A 21 3.45 16.50 -13.40
CA GLU A 21 2.08 16.10 -13.06
C GLU A 21 2.01 15.47 -11.67
N PRO A 22 1.05 15.88 -10.83
CA PRO A 22 0.94 15.37 -9.48
C PRO A 22 0.50 13.90 -9.45
N LEU A 23 1.16 13.13 -8.59
CA LEU A 23 0.79 11.78 -8.22
C LEU A 23 0.63 11.72 -6.70
N VAL A 24 -0.60 11.55 -6.23
CA VAL A 24 -0.88 11.40 -4.80
C VAL A 24 -0.50 9.99 -4.36
N CYS A 25 0.40 9.89 -3.38
CA CYS A 25 0.93 8.63 -2.90
C CYS A 25 0.42 8.33 -1.49
N LEU A 26 -0.32 7.22 -1.35
CA LEU A 26 -0.89 6.75 -0.09
C LEU A 26 -0.01 5.63 0.48
N PRO A 27 0.58 5.83 1.68
CA PRO A 27 1.46 4.87 2.31
C PRO A 27 0.70 3.68 2.89
N GLY A 28 1.44 2.59 3.10
CA GLY A 28 0.97 1.37 3.75
C GLY A 28 1.48 1.20 5.19
N GLY A 29 1.91 0.00 5.50
CA GLY A 29 2.52 -0.40 6.76
C GLY A 29 1.56 -0.71 7.88
N ALA A 30 0.30 -0.70 7.70
CA ALA A 30 -0.77 0.16 8.18
C ALA A 30 -0.24 1.27 9.11
N MET A 31 -0.50 2.52 8.76
CA MET A 31 -0.10 3.72 9.54
C MET A 31 1.42 3.89 9.72
N ARG A 32 2.18 3.70 8.63
CA ARG A 32 3.58 4.10 8.52
C ARG A 32 3.68 5.47 7.85
N ALA A 33 4.55 6.35 8.33
CA ALA A 33 4.84 7.63 7.69
C ALA A 33 5.26 7.45 6.23
N SER A 34 4.88 8.38 5.37
CA SER A 34 5.10 8.29 3.91
C SER A 34 6.57 8.32 3.49
N ALA A 35 7.47 8.68 4.40
CA ALA A 35 8.91 8.82 4.14
C ALA A 35 9.55 7.56 3.53
N TYR A 36 9.09 6.37 3.87
CA TYR A 36 9.62 5.10 3.35
C TYR A 36 9.38 4.90 1.85
N LEU A 37 8.41 5.61 1.25
CA LEU A 37 8.18 5.56 -0.19
C LEU A 37 9.35 6.15 -0.99
N GLY A 38 10.16 7.01 -0.36
CA GLY A 38 11.30 7.62 -1.01
C GLY A 38 10.92 8.42 -2.25
N ASP A 39 11.60 8.18 -3.33
CA ASP A 39 11.31 8.72 -4.67
C ASP A 39 10.60 7.68 -5.57
N LEU A 40 10.15 6.56 -4.97
CA LEU A 40 9.51 5.44 -5.67
C LEU A 40 10.37 4.92 -6.84
N GLY A 41 11.65 4.65 -6.54
CA GLY A 41 12.58 4.06 -7.51
C GLY A 41 12.91 4.98 -8.68
N GLY A 42 12.93 6.29 -8.47
CA GLY A 42 13.22 7.29 -9.49
C GLY A 42 11.98 7.86 -10.19
N LEU A 43 10.77 7.49 -9.78
CA LEU A 43 9.52 8.02 -10.37
C LEU A 43 9.42 9.55 -10.22
N ALA A 44 10.03 10.12 -9.17
CA ALA A 44 10.12 11.56 -8.95
C ALA A 44 10.89 12.33 -10.06
N ALA A 45 11.62 11.65 -10.94
CA ALA A 45 12.30 12.31 -12.06
C ALA A 45 11.32 12.82 -13.13
N GLY A 46 10.13 12.21 -13.26
CA GLY A 46 9.09 12.60 -14.23
C GLY A 46 7.77 13.02 -13.61
N ARG A 47 7.63 12.90 -12.29
CA ARG A 47 6.37 13.17 -11.57
C ARG A 47 6.60 14.01 -10.30
N ARG A 48 5.62 14.82 -9.98
CA ARG A 48 5.53 15.46 -8.67
C ARG A 48 4.82 14.53 -7.69
N LEU A 49 5.58 13.75 -6.94
CA LEU A 49 5.04 12.87 -5.92
C LEU A 49 4.52 13.70 -4.74
N VAL A 50 3.26 13.50 -4.36
CA VAL A 50 2.61 14.10 -3.20
C VAL A 50 2.42 12.98 -2.17
N LEU A 51 3.39 12.83 -1.27
CA LEU A 51 3.44 11.75 -0.28
C LEU A 51 2.65 12.16 0.95
N LEU A 52 1.46 11.61 1.13
CA LEU A 52 0.59 11.92 2.27
C LEU A 52 1.05 11.20 3.53
N ASP A 53 1.30 11.93 4.61
CA ASP A 53 1.34 11.34 5.94
C ASP A 53 -0.09 11.19 6.46
N LEU A 54 -0.50 9.95 6.71
CA LEU A 54 -1.82 9.68 7.29
C LEU A 54 -1.91 10.26 8.71
N ARG A 55 -3.10 10.56 9.19
CA ARG A 55 -3.30 11.15 10.53
C ARG A 55 -2.54 10.39 11.61
N GLY A 56 -1.80 11.10 12.48
CA GLY A 56 -0.97 10.53 13.52
C GLY A 56 0.28 9.81 13.05
N THR A 57 0.69 9.98 11.77
CA THR A 57 1.95 9.44 11.24
C THR A 57 2.83 10.58 10.71
N GLY A 58 4.14 10.38 10.70
CA GLY A 58 5.09 11.35 10.16
C GLY A 58 4.90 12.74 10.80
N ASP A 59 4.66 13.73 9.95
CA ASP A 59 4.47 15.11 10.36
C ASP A 59 2.98 15.51 10.49
N SER A 60 2.04 14.57 10.26
CA SER A 60 0.61 14.79 10.47
C SER A 60 0.24 14.76 11.95
N ALA A 61 -0.67 15.64 12.35
CA ALA A 61 -1.13 15.70 13.73
C ALA A 61 -1.87 14.42 14.16
N VAL A 62 -1.79 14.13 15.46
CA VAL A 62 -2.65 13.14 16.12
C VAL A 62 -4.08 13.72 16.17
N PRO A 63 -5.10 13.00 15.68
CA PRO A 63 -6.47 13.48 15.71
C PRO A 63 -6.99 13.56 17.15
N ALA A 64 -7.92 14.48 17.40
CA ALA A 64 -8.58 14.59 18.71
C ALA A 64 -9.45 13.36 19.03
N ASP A 65 -10.00 12.73 18.00
CA ASP A 65 -10.77 11.47 18.08
C ASP A 65 -9.96 10.34 17.42
N GLU A 66 -9.34 9.48 18.24
CA GLU A 66 -8.56 8.33 17.77
C GLU A 66 -9.40 7.28 17.02
N SER A 67 -10.73 7.27 17.16
CA SER A 67 -11.59 6.40 16.35
C SER A 67 -11.49 6.69 14.85
N THR A 68 -10.99 7.87 14.49
CA THR A 68 -10.74 8.32 13.12
C THR A 68 -9.47 7.72 12.50
N TYR A 69 -8.66 6.96 13.23
CA TYR A 69 -7.59 6.12 12.68
C TYR A 69 -8.13 4.98 11.80
N ARG A 70 -9.41 4.62 11.96
CA ARG A 70 -10.04 3.61 11.12
C ARG A 70 -10.05 4.05 9.66
N VAL A 71 -9.67 3.14 8.75
CA VAL A 71 -9.36 3.45 7.34
C VAL A 71 -10.54 4.08 6.57
N ASP A 72 -11.76 3.69 6.85
CA ASP A 72 -12.97 4.26 6.23
C ASP A 72 -13.15 5.75 6.59
N ARG A 73 -12.69 6.18 7.76
CA ARG A 73 -12.72 7.58 8.19
C ARG A 73 -11.68 8.44 7.48
N GLN A 74 -10.58 7.85 7.08
CA GLN A 74 -9.48 8.54 6.37
C GLN A 74 -9.79 8.79 4.88
N VAL A 75 -10.86 8.23 4.32
CA VAL A 75 -11.33 8.54 2.97
C VAL A 75 -11.56 10.04 2.79
N ALA A 76 -12.13 10.69 3.79
CA ALA A 76 -12.37 12.13 3.77
C ALA A 76 -11.06 12.95 3.79
N ASP A 77 -9.97 12.42 4.34
CA ASP A 77 -8.66 13.09 4.32
C ASP A 77 -8.06 13.11 2.91
N VAL A 78 -8.21 12.02 2.17
CA VAL A 78 -7.77 11.93 0.77
C VAL A 78 -8.55 12.93 -0.09
N GLU A 79 -9.87 13.07 0.14
CA GLU A 79 -10.69 14.06 -0.57
C GLU A 79 -10.31 15.49 -0.19
N ALA A 80 -10.04 15.75 1.10
CA ALA A 80 -9.56 17.06 1.55
C ALA A 80 -8.21 17.43 0.90
N LEU A 81 -7.28 16.47 0.78
CA LEU A 81 -6.02 16.68 0.07
C LEU A 81 -6.24 17.00 -1.41
N ARG A 82 -7.12 16.26 -2.10
CA ARG A 82 -7.46 16.54 -3.50
C ARG A 82 -7.96 17.98 -3.68
N ILE A 83 -8.88 18.41 -2.81
CA ILE A 83 -9.44 19.76 -2.84
C ILE A 83 -8.35 20.80 -2.55
N HIS A 84 -7.50 20.57 -1.54
CA HIS A 84 -6.39 21.46 -1.18
C HIS A 84 -5.40 21.64 -2.34
N LEU A 85 -5.15 20.59 -3.11
CA LEU A 85 -4.28 20.64 -4.29
C LEU A 85 -4.96 21.26 -5.52
N GLY A 86 -6.26 21.60 -5.46
CA GLY A 86 -7.03 22.17 -6.57
C GLY A 86 -7.26 21.19 -7.72
N LEU A 87 -7.23 19.89 -7.46
CA LEU A 87 -7.36 18.86 -8.50
C LEU A 87 -8.84 18.49 -8.70
N GLU A 88 -9.36 18.59 -9.91
CA GLU A 88 -10.69 18.07 -10.25
C GLU A 88 -10.71 16.54 -10.19
N ARG A 89 -9.71 15.91 -10.81
CA ARG A 89 -9.41 14.47 -10.78
C ARG A 89 -7.93 14.29 -10.49
N MET A 90 -7.55 13.19 -9.86
CA MET A 90 -6.16 12.93 -9.51
C MET A 90 -5.69 11.56 -9.96
N ASP A 91 -4.39 11.45 -10.18
CA ASP A 91 -3.69 10.17 -10.24
C ASP A 91 -3.28 9.78 -8.81
N VAL A 92 -3.53 8.53 -8.44
CA VAL A 92 -3.23 7.99 -7.12
C VAL A 92 -2.35 6.76 -7.25
N LEU A 93 -1.31 6.69 -6.43
CA LEU A 93 -0.53 5.49 -6.20
C LEU A 93 -0.70 5.10 -4.73
N ALA A 94 -1.08 3.86 -4.46
CA ALA A 94 -1.25 3.38 -3.10
C ALA A 94 -0.48 2.08 -2.89
N HIS A 95 0.25 1.99 -1.79
CA HIS A 95 1.07 0.83 -1.45
C HIS A 95 0.46 0.04 -0.30
N SER A 96 0.45 -1.30 -0.41
CA SER A 96 0.12 -2.22 0.69
C SER A 96 -1.20 -1.86 1.39
N ALA A 97 -1.20 -1.60 2.70
CA ALA A 97 -2.39 -1.21 3.46
C ALA A 97 -3.06 0.07 2.93
N GLY A 98 -2.29 1.00 2.34
CA GLY A 98 -2.84 2.15 1.62
C GLY A 98 -3.74 1.77 0.44
N GLY A 99 -3.58 0.57 -0.09
CA GLY A 99 -4.47 -0.01 -1.09
C GLY A 99 -5.92 -0.14 -0.61
N ASN A 100 -6.16 -0.47 0.67
CA ASN A 100 -7.51 -0.45 1.22
C ASN A 100 -8.10 0.96 1.24
N LEU A 101 -7.32 1.95 1.66
CA LEU A 101 -7.75 3.35 1.65
C LEU A 101 -8.09 3.82 0.23
N ALA A 102 -7.25 3.47 -0.74
CA ALA A 102 -7.48 3.81 -2.14
C ALA A 102 -8.72 3.12 -2.74
N GLN A 103 -8.97 1.85 -2.40
CA GLN A 103 -10.18 1.12 -2.81
C GLN A 103 -11.45 1.76 -2.23
N LEU A 104 -11.43 2.12 -0.95
CA LEU A 104 -12.55 2.82 -0.29
C LEU A 104 -12.75 4.23 -0.88
N TYR A 105 -11.66 4.95 -1.16
CA TYR A 105 -11.74 6.25 -1.82
C TYR A 105 -12.33 6.13 -3.23
N ALA A 106 -11.88 5.14 -4.02
CA ALA A 106 -12.42 4.86 -5.35
C ALA A 106 -13.92 4.53 -5.31
N ALA A 107 -14.36 3.78 -4.31
CA ALA A 107 -15.77 3.44 -4.11
C ALA A 107 -16.63 4.67 -3.74
N ALA A 108 -16.09 5.56 -2.88
CA ALA A 108 -16.79 6.77 -2.43
C ALA A 108 -16.79 7.90 -3.48
N HIS A 109 -15.71 8.01 -4.25
CA HIS A 109 -15.45 9.10 -5.19
C HIS A 109 -15.03 8.59 -6.58
N PRO A 110 -15.84 7.76 -7.26
CA PRO A 110 -15.45 7.08 -8.51
C PRO A 110 -15.09 8.05 -9.64
N ASP A 111 -15.66 9.26 -9.63
CA ASP A 111 -15.43 10.30 -10.64
C ASP A 111 -14.19 11.17 -10.35
N ARG A 112 -13.53 11.00 -9.21
CA ARG A 112 -12.37 11.81 -8.79
C ARG A 112 -11.02 11.18 -9.13
N LEU A 113 -11.02 9.96 -9.66
CA LEU A 113 -9.82 9.29 -10.12
C LEU A 113 -9.65 9.45 -11.63
N ARG A 114 -8.46 9.87 -12.06
CA ARG A 114 -8.02 9.79 -13.44
C ARG A 114 -7.38 8.41 -13.66
N ARG A 115 -6.44 8.05 -12.79
CA ARG A 115 -5.78 6.74 -12.75
C ARG A 115 -5.49 6.32 -11.32
N LEU A 116 -5.50 5.01 -11.09
CA LEU A 116 -5.19 4.42 -9.79
C LEU A 116 -4.16 3.30 -9.96
N ALA A 117 -2.97 3.46 -9.39
CA ALA A 117 -1.95 2.42 -9.29
C ALA A 117 -1.96 1.81 -7.88
N LEU A 118 -2.37 0.57 -7.77
CA LEU A 118 -2.35 -0.23 -6.55
C LEU A 118 -1.09 -1.10 -6.56
N ILE A 119 -0.13 -0.77 -5.73
CA ILE A 119 1.17 -1.43 -5.66
C ILE A 119 1.19 -2.40 -4.49
N THR A 120 1.31 -3.68 -4.78
CA THR A 120 1.27 -4.77 -3.77
C THR A 120 0.19 -4.54 -2.70
N PRO A 121 -1.08 -4.28 -3.11
CA PRO A 121 -2.12 -3.79 -2.20
C PRO A 121 -2.65 -4.89 -1.29
N THR A 122 -3.05 -4.54 -0.06
CA THR A 122 -4.02 -5.36 0.68
C THR A 122 -5.42 -5.14 0.13
N CYS A 123 -6.27 -6.18 0.18
CA CYS A 123 -7.55 -6.24 -0.53
C CYS A 123 -8.75 -6.47 0.40
N TRP A 124 -8.62 -6.14 1.70
CA TRP A 124 -9.67 -6.36 2.70
C TRP A 124 -10.91 -5.52 2.44
N ALA A 125 -10.74 -4.33 1.87
CA ALA A 125 -11.85 -3.45 1.51
C ALA A 125 -12.87 -4.12 0.56
N VAL A 126 -12.41 -5.08 -0.24
CA VAL A 126 -13.24 -5.87 -1.16
C VAL A 126 -13.40 -7.34 -0.70
N GLY A 127 -12.96 -7.67 0.51
CA GLY A 127 -13.10 -9.02 1.07
C GLY A 127 -12.26 -10.07 0.36
N LEU A 128 -11.12 -9.68 -0.20
CA LEU A 128 -10.14 -10.57 -0.79
C LEU A 128 -8.91 -10.67 0.11
N ASP A 129 -8.37 -11.87 0.24
CA ASP A 129 -7.09 -12.14 0.89
C ASP A 129 -6.47 -13.43 0.34
N SER A 130 -5.14 -13.53 0.36
CA SER A 130 -4.46 -14.77 0.02
C SER A 130 -4.65 -15.81 1.12
N THR A 131 -4.96 -17.04 0.77
CA THR A 131 -5.05 -18.12 1.77
C THR A 131 -3.66 -18.45 2.35
N PRO A 132 -3.58 -19.02 3.56
CA PRO A 132 -2.32 -19.50 4.13
C PRO A 132 -1.53 -20.41 3.17
N GLU A 133 -2.22 -21.30 2.46
CA GLU A 133 -1.62 -22.23 1.49
C GLU A 133 -1.04 -21.48 0.29
N GLN A 134 -1.77 -20.52 -0.27
CA GLN A 134 -1.29 -19.69 -1.38
C GLN A 134 -0.05 -18.88 -0.98
N ARG A 135 -0.06 -18.29 0.22
CA ARG A 135 1.09 -17.56 0.76
C ARG A 135 2.29 -18.50 0.95
N LEU A 136 2.07 -19.67 1.54
CA LEU A 136 3.13 -20.62 1.80
C LEU A 136 3.76 -21.17 0.51
N GLU A 137 2.98 -21.34 -0.56
CA GLU A 137 3.51 -21.73 -1.87
C GLU A 137 4.53 -20.72 -2.40
N VAL A 138 4.23 -19.40 -2.30
CA VAL A 138 5.15 -18.35 -2.72
C VAL A 138 6.37 -18.28 -1.80
N VAL A 139 6.14 -18.33 -0.48
CA VAL A 139 7.19 -18.27 0.54
C VAL A 139 8.23 -19.39 0.34
N ARG A 140 7.78 -20.62 0.09
CA ARG A 140 8.68 -21.78 -0.12
C ARG A 140 9.55 -21.64 -1.36
N LYS A 141 9.13 -20.93 -2.38
CA LYS A 141 9.93 -20.65 -3.58
C LYS A 141 11.14 -19.76 -3.28
N ARG A 142 11.15 -19.10 -2.10
CA ARG A 142 12.26 -18.23 -1.67
C ARG A 142 13.43 -18.99 -1.04
N ALA A 143 13.24 -20.27 -0.67
CA ALA A 143 14.33 -21.08 -0.13
C ALA A 143 15.47 -21.26 -1.15
N GLY A 144 16.70 -21.21 -0.69
CA GLY A 144 17.89 -21.37 -1.54
C GLY A 144 19.12 -20.62 -1.03
N GLY A 145 19.20 -20.37 0.25
CA GLY A 145 20.30 -19.72 0.95
C GLY A 145 19.84 -18.66 1.94
N GLU A 146 20.78 -18.26 2.83
CA GLU A 146 20.49 -17.24 3.83
C GLU A 146 20.35 -15.83 3.20
N PRO A 147 19.44 -15.00 3.73
CA PRO A 147 18.62 -15.19 4.94
C PRO A 147 17.25 -15.85 4.66
N TYR A 148 16.98 -16.26 3.44
CA TYR A 148 15.65 -16.72 3.05
C TYR A 148 15.28 -18.07 3.67
N ASP A 149 16.22 -18.99 3.84
CA ASP A 149 15.95 -20.28 4.47
C ASP A 149 15.48 -20.10 5.91
N THR A 150 16.14 -19.23 6.67
CA THR A 150 15.72 -18.85 8.02
C THR A 150 14.34 -18.20 8.02
N ALA A 151 14.08 -17.30 7.08
CA ALA A 151 12.81 -16.57 6.99
C ALA A 151 11.63 -17.49 6.59
N VAL A 152 11.86 -18.45 5.70
CA VAL A 152 10.85 -19.48 5.33
C VAL A 152 10.50 -20.33 6.54
N ALA A 153 11.50 -20.83 7.28
CA ALA A 153 11.27 -21.62 8.51
C ALA A 153 10.53 -20.80 9.59
N ALA A 154 10.84 -19.48 9.69
CA ALA A 154 10.12 -18.59 10.60
C ALA A 154 8.66 -18.41 10.18
N TYR A 155 8.37 -18.29 8.90
CA TYR A 155 7.01 -18.19 8.40
C TYR A 155 6.19 -19.45 8.65
N GLU A 156 6.76 -20.64 8.39
CA GLU A 156 6.11 -21.92 8.69
C GLU A 156 5.83 -22.09 10.19
N ARG A 157 6.75 -21.62 11.05
CA ARG A 157 6.54 -21.59 12.50
C ARG A 157 5.38 -20.66 12.91
N ILE A 158 5.24 -19.50 12.25
CA ILE A 158 4.11 -18.57 12.45
C ILE A 158 2.79 -19.26 12.11
N LEU A 159 2.71 -19.96 10.97
CA LEU A 159 1.51 -20.69 10.59
C LEU A 159 1.14 -21.74 11.64
N GLY A 160 2.10 -22.51 12.14
CA GLY A 160 1.85 -23.49 13.20
C GLY A 160 1.34 -22.86 14.52
N ILE A 161 1.83 -21.65 14.88
CA ILE A 161 1.32 -20.92 16.03
C ILE A 161 -0.15 -20.51 15.81
N LEU A 162 -0.50 -20.01 14.62
CA LEU A 162 -1.86 -19.59 14.27
C LEU A 162 -2.83 -20.77 14.22
N GLU A 163 -2.42 -21.90 13.63
CA GLU A 163 -3.20 -23.14 13.58
C GLU A 163 -3.50 -23.70 14.98
N ALA A 164 -2.55 -23.55 15.91
CA ALA A 164 -2.75 -23.91 17.30
C ALA A 164 -3.60 -22.90 18.11
N GLY A 165 -4.14 -21.85 17.46
CA GLY A 165 -4.93 -20.80 18.12
C GLY A 165 -4.10 -19.79 18.91
N GLY A 166 -2.77 -19.79 18.72
CA GLY A 166 -1.85 -18.83 19.36
C GLY A 166 -1.75 -17.50 18.57
N ALA A 167 -1.01 -16.55 19.14
CA ALA A 167 -0.71 -15.27 18.52
C ALA A 167 0.81 -15.12 18.30
N PRO A 168 1.28 -14.97 17.05
CA PRO A 168 2.68 -14.65 16.79
C PRO A 168 3.08 -13.31 17.38
N THR A 169 4.28 -13.25 17.93
CA THR A 169 4.84 -12.02 18.48
C THR A 169 5.44 -11.13 17.39
N PRO A 170 5.68 -9.82 17.66
CA PRO A 170 6.40 -8.95 16.72
C PRO A 170 7.78 -9.51 16.34
N ALA A 171 8.49 -10.19 17.24
CA ALA A 171 9.77 -10.84 16.95
C ALA A 171 9.63 -11.95 15.92
N HIS A 172 8.59 -12.77 15.98
CA HIS A 172 8.31 -13.79 14.96
C HIS A 172 8.13 -13.18 13.57
N TRP A 173 7.37 -12.09 13.46
CA TRP A 173 7.18 -11.38 12.19
C TRP A 173 8.46 -10.72 11.68
N ARG A 174 9.32 -10.23 12.58
CA ARG A 174 10.61 -9.63 12.18
C ARG A 174 11.53 -10.64 11.48
N GLU A 175 11.52 -11.90 11.90
CA GLU A 175 12.32 -12.97 11.28
C GLU A 175 11.87 -13.25 9.83
N THR A 176 10.61 -12.96 9.47
CA THR A 176 10.10 -13.16 8.10
C THR A 176 10.36 -11.97 7.17
N MET A 177 10.89 -10.87 7.67
CA MET A 177 11.07 -9.63 6.88
C MET A 177 11.86 -9.81 5.57
N PRO A 178 12.88 -10.69 5.47
CA PRO A 178 13.55 -10.94 4.20
C PRO A 178 12.60 -11.35 3.07
N LEU A 179 11.48 -12.01 3.37
CA LEU A 179 10.51 -12.44 2.37
C LEU A 179 9.76 -11.29 1.70
N ALA A 180 9.74 -10.10 2.33
CA ALA A 180 9.09 -8.91 1.78
C ALA A 180 9.94 -8.19 0.72
N TYR A 181 11.17 -8.67 0.42
CA TYR A 181 12.08 -8.02 -0.53
C TYR A 181 12.62 -9.03 -1.54
N GLY A 182 12.76 -8.62 -2.80
CA GLY A 182 13.35 -9.44 -3.86
C GLY A 182 14.87 -9.57 -3.75
N ARG A 183 15.51 -8.66 -3.02
CA ARG A 183 16.96 -8.63 -2.73
C ARG A 183 17.22 -8.49 -1.24
N TRP A 184 18.49 -8.72 -0.83
CA TRP A 184 18.88 -8.59 0.58
C TRP A 184 20.26 -7.94 0.70
N ASP A 185 20.28 -6.65 1.02
CA ASP A 185 21.48 -5.82 1.12
C ASP A 185 21.35 -4.79 2.27
N GLU A 186 22.28 -3.85 2.34
CA GLU A 186 22.32 -2.83 3.39
C GLU A 186 21.16 -1.84 3.28
N GLU A 187 20.75 -1.47 2.06
CA GLU A 187 19.62 -0.57 1.82
C GLU A 187 18.31 -1.17 2.33
N VAL A 188 18.07 -2.45 2.05
CA VAL A 188 16.90 -3.18 2.54
C VAL A 188 16.90 -3.26 4.06
N ARG A 189 18.03 -3.58 4.67
CA ARG A 189 18.13 -3.61 6.14
C ARG A 189 17.85 -2.25 6.77
N ALA A 190 18.41 -1.17 6.22
CA ALA A 190 18.13 0.19 6.67
C ALA A 190 16.64 0.56 6.53
N HIS A 191 16.00 0.14 5.45
CA HIS A 191 14.57 0.34 5.23
C HIS A 191 13.69 -0.40 6.27
N ILE A 192 14.09 -1.62 6.65
CA ILE A 192 13.42 -2.39 7.71
C ILE A 192 13.60 -1.68 9.07
N ASP A 193 14.82 -1.25 9.41
CA ASP A 193 15.12 -0.61 10.69
C ASP A 193 14.44 0.77 10.85
N ALA A 194 14.17 1.46 9.73
CA ALA A 194 13.39 2.69 9.74
C ALA A 194 11.91 2.45 10.11
N SER A 195 11.35 1.31 9.72
CA SER A 195 9.92 0.99 9.89
C SER A 195 9.44 1.10 11.34
N ASP A 196 10.26 0.67 12.31
CA ASP A 196 9.89 0.70 13.72
C ASP A 196 9.72 2.14 14.26
N ARG A 197 10.45 3.11 13.68
CA ARG A 197 10.37 4.53 14.05
C ARG A 197 9.27 5.29 13.31
N GLU A 198 8.90 4.82 12.13
CA GLU A 198 7.96 5.47 11.23
C GLU A 198 6.51 5.03 11.45
N LYS A 199 6.29 3.94 12.19
CA LYS A 199 4.97 3.34 12.38
C LYS A 199 4.31 3.81 13.67
N ASN A 200 3.05 4.28 13.57
CA ASN A 200 2.19 4.49 14.72
C ASN A 200 1.45 3.19 15.07
N ALA A 201 1.90 2.50 16.12
CA ALA A 201 1.37 1.19 16.51
C ALA A 201 -0.10 1.26 16.97
N ALA A 202 -0.50 2.31 17.70
CA ALA A 202 -1.87 2.49 18.16
C ALA A 202 -2.83 2.72 16.99
N ALA A 203 -2.47 3.63 16.07
CA ALA A 203 -3.24 3.88 14.86
C ALA A 203 -3.30 2.64 13.95
N SER A 204 -2.21 1.87 13.86
CA SER A 204 -2.16 0.61 13.10
C SER A 204 -3.17 -0.44 13.64
N ALA A 205 -3.29 -0.54 14.97
CA ALA A 205 -4.24 -1.46 15.59
C ALA A 205 -5.71 -1.05 15.31
N ALA A 206 -5.99 0.25 15.17
CA ALA A 206 -7.32 0.77 14.90
C ALA A 206 -7.69 0.76 13.40
N PHE A 207 -6.69 0.72 12.50
CA PHE A 207 -6.85 0.91 11.05
C PHE A 207 -7.94 0.02 10.42
N ALA A 208 -7.91 -1.28 10.68
CA ALA A 208 -8.88 -2.26 10.18
C ALA A 208 -9.89 -2.69 11.27
N GLY A 209 -10.22 -1.79 12.20
CA GLY A 209 -11.14 -2.06 13.29
C GLY A 209 -12.55 -2.43 12.81
N ALA A 210 -13.38 -2.95 13.70
CA ALA A 210 -14.73 -3.41 13.38
C ALA A 210 -15.54 -2.33 12.64
N GLY A 211 -16.18 -2.70 11.53
CA GLY A 211 -16.96 -1.81 10.68
C GLY A 211 -16.12 -0.94 9.72
N ALA A 212 -14.81 -1.18 9.60
CA ALA A 212 -13.95 -0.48 8.63
C ALA A 212 -14.29 -0.83 7.18
N PHE A 213 -14.82 -2.02 6.93
CA PHE A 213 -15.06 -2.56 5.59
C PHE A 213 -16.47 -3.07 5.43
N ASP A 214 -17.05 -2.80 4.26
CA ASP A 214 -18.26 -3.41 3.70
C ASP A 214 -17.92 -3.93 2.30
N PRO A 215 -17.34 -5.15 2.18
CA PRO A 215 -16.87 -5.66 0.91
C PRO A 215 -17.95 -5.74 -0.18
N PRO A 216 -19.20 -6.18 0.08
CA PRO A 216 -20.26 -6.18 -0.93
C PRO A 216 -20.56 -4.78 -1.47
N ALA A 217 -20.71 -3.78 -0.59
CA ALA A 217 -20.97 -2.41 -0.99
C ALA A 217 -19.75 -1.80 -1.75
N THR A 218 -18.53 -2.06 -1.28
CA THR A 218 -17.31 -1.60 -1.95
C THR A 218 -17.22 -2.17 -3.35
N ARG A 219 -17.34 -3.49 -3.54
CA ARG A 219 -17.31 -4.13 -4.87
C ARG A 219 -18.35 -3.53 -5.82
N ALA A 220 -19.58 -3.35 -5.37
CA ALA A 220 -20.64 -2.75 -6.19
C ALA A 220 -20.30 -1.30 -6.62
N ALA A 221 -19.65 -0.54 -5.73
CA ALA A 221 -19.26 0.83 -6.01
C ALA A 221 -18.07 0.92 -6.99
N LEU A 222 -17.10 0.00 -6.92
CA LEU A 222 -15.94 -0.03 -7.81
C LEU A 222 -16.31 -0.19 -9.29
N LEU A 223 -17.46 -0.80 -9.60
CA LEU A 223 -17.98 -0.89 -10.97
C LEU A 223 -18.27 0.47 -11.63
N ARG A 224 -18.32 1.54 -10.86
CA ARG A 224 -18.54 2.92 -11.35
C ARG A 224 -17.24 3.68 -11.61
N VAL A 225 -16.10 3.12 -11.25
CA VAL A 225 -14.79 3.77 -11.46
C VAL A 225 -14.48 3.81 -12.95
N ALA A 226 -14.51 5.01 -13.52
CA ALA A 226 -14.25 5.21 -14.93
C ALA A 226 -12.76 5.33 -15.28
N GLY A 227 -11.90 5.62 -14.28
CA GLY A 227 -10.45 5.71 -14.46
C GLY A 227 -9.80 4.36 -14.68
N GLU A 228 -8.64 4.38 -15.35
CA GLU A 228 -7.81 3.18 -15.51
C GLU A 228 -7.21 2.76 -14.16
N VAL A 229 -7.13 1.46 -13.89
CA VAL A 229 -6.57 0.91 -12.65
C VAL A 229 -5.49 -0.10 -12.96
N LEU A 230 -4.29 0.11 -12.44
CA LEU A 230 -3.20 -0.86 -12.43
C LEU A 230 -3.11 -1.51 -11.05
N VAL A 231 -3.13 -2.83 -11.00
CA VAL A 231 -2.79 -3.60 -9.80
C VAL A 231 -1.46 -4.30 -10.08
N LEU A 232 -0.41 -3.86 -9.40
CA LEU A 232 0.94 -4.40 -9.55
C LEU A 232 1.28 -5.28 -8.36
N ALA A 233 1.58 -6.55 -8.61
CA ALA A 233 2.14 -7.49 -7.63
C ALA A 233 3.64 -7.69 -7.86
N GLY A 234 4.36 -8.09 -6.83
CA GLY A 234 5.66 -8.71 -6.96
C GLY A 234 5.53 -10.20 -7.21
N GLU A 235 6.37 -10.78 -8.09
CA GLU A 235 6.39 -12.23 -8.34
C GLU A 235 6.64 -13.04 -7.06
N LEU A 236 7.41 -12.47 -6.14
CA LEU A 236 7.86 -13.08 -4.89
C LEU A 236 7.04 -12.61 -3.67
N ASP A 237 6.01 -11.78 -3.88
CA ASP A 237 5.14 -11.33 -2.79
C ASP A 237 4.10 -12.39 -2.44
N SER A 238 4.02 -12.74 -1.17
CA SER A 238 3.04 -13.68 -0.66
C SER A 238 1.69 -13.01 -0.33
N ASN A 239 1.63 -11.67 -0.29
CA ASN A 239 0.40 -10.93 -0.01
C ASN A 239 0.46 -9.46 -0.50
N PRO A 240 -0.14 -9.16 -1.69
CA PRO A 240 -0.96 -10.07 -2.48
C PRO A 240 -0.12 -11.03 -3.33
N THR A 241 -0.60 -12.24 -3.53
CA THR A 241 -0.08 -13.09 -4.61
C THR A 241 -0.48 -12.52 -5.97
N ALA A 242 0.23 -12.89 -7.03
CA ALA A 242 -0.11 -12.47 -8.40
C ALA A 242 -1.56 -12.82 -8.78
N GLY A 243 -2.05 -13.98 -8.34
CA GLY A 243 -3.43 -14.40 -8.55
C GLY A 243 -4.45 -13.47 -7.89
N LEU A 244 -4.19 -13.09 -6.63
CA LEU A 244 -5.04 -12.15 -5.89
C LEU A 244 -5.05 -10.76 -6.55
N ALA A 245 -3.90 -10.29 -7.03
CA ALA A 245 -3.80 -9.02 -7.75
C ALA A 245 -4.63 -9.02 -9.04
N ALA A 246 -4.63 -10.13 -9.78
CA ALA A 246 -5.47 -10.29 -10.96
C ALA A 246 -6.97 -10.31 -10.63
N GLU A 247 -7.36 -10.97 -9.52
CA GLU A 247 -8.74 -10.97 -9.04
C GLU A 247 -9.19 -9.56 -8.65
N LEU A 248 -8.36 -8.81 -7.91
CA LEU A 248 -8.66 -7.41 -7.56
C LEU A 248 -8.82 -6.54 -8.81
N ALA A 249 -7.92 -6.65 -9.79
CA ALA A 249 -8.02 -5.89 -11.03
C ALA A 249 -9.34 -6.14 -11.77
N GLY A 250 -9.82 -7.40 -11.76
CA GLY A 250 -11.09 -7.79 -12.37
C GLY A 250 -12.34 -7.16 -11.73
N LEU A 251 -12.23 -6.51 -10.57
CA LEU A 251 -13.33 -5.77 -9.94
C LEU A 251 -13.52 -4.36 -10.52
N PHE A 252 -12.58 -3.87 -11.32
CA PHE A 252 -12.64 -2.55 -11.95
C PHE A 252 -12.96 -2.68 -13.43
N PRO A 253 -13.82 -1.80 -14.02
CA PRO A 253 -14.15 -1.85 -15.45
C PRO A 253 -12.93 -1.71 -16.37
N GLN A 254 -11.92 -0.96 -15.95
CA GLN A 254 -10.65 -0.74 -16.67
C GLN A 254 -9.45 -1.18 -15.82
N GLY A 255 -9.59 -2.35 -15.16
CA GLY A 255 -8.54 -2.92 -14.33
C GLY A 255 -7.52 -3.72 -15.14
N LEU A 256 -6.25 -3.49 -14.87
CA LEU A 256 -5.09 -4.18 -15.43
C LEU A 256 -4.25 -4.75 -14.30
N ALA A 257 -3.98 -6.03 -14.32
CA ALA A 257 -3.02 -6.67 -13.43
C ALA A 257 -1.67 -6.81 -14.12
N ASP A 258 -0.58 -6.60 -13.37
CA ASP A 258 0.77 -6.87 -13.82
C ASP A 258 1.63 -7.40 -12.67
N VAL A 259 2.74 -8.05 -13.00
CA VAL A 259 3.63 -8.71 -12.03
C VAL A 259 5.07 -8.27 -12.31
N GLN A 260 5.75 -7.71 -11.32
CA GLN A 260 7.17 -7.41 -11.43
C GLN A 260 8.00 -8.68 -11.25
N PRO A 261 8.79 -9.08 -12.25
CA PRO A 261 9.68 -10.23 -12.13
C PRO A 261 10.73 -9.99 -11.02
N GLY A 262 10.94 -10.99 -10.17
CA GLY A 262 11.87 -10.89 -9.04
C GLY A 262 11.49 -9.88 -7.95
N GLY A 263 10.41 -9.13 -8.13
CA GLY A 263 9.91 -8.18 -7.14
C GLY A 263 9.15 -8.86 -6.00
N ALA A 264 9.17 -8.27 -4.82
CA ALA A 264 8.38 -8.68 -3.66
C ALA A 264 7.47 -7.51 -3.22
N HIS A 265 7.32 -7.28 -1.90
CA HIS A 265 6.38 -6.30 -1.35
C HIS A 265 6.77 -4.84 -1.59
N PHE A 266 8.05 -4.57 -1.86
CA PHE A 266 8.58 -3.23 -2.13
C PHE A 266 9.22 -3.17 -3.52
N PRO A 267 8.42 -3.28 -4.60
CA PRO A 267 8.93 -3.49 -5.96
C PRO A 267 9.85 -2.35 -6.45
N TRP A 268 9.67 -1.12 -5.98
CA TRP A 268 10.56 0.01 -6.32
C TRP A 268 11.95 -0.07 -5.69
N LEU A 269 12.12 -0.88 -4.63
CA LEU A 269 13.44 -1.18 -4.06
C LEU A 269 14.09 -2.37 -4.77
N ASP A 270 13.29 -3.34 -5.22
CA ASP A 270 13.79 -4.58 -5.81
C ASP A 270 14.35 -4.37 -7.22
N ASP A 271 13.57 -3.74 -8.11
CA ASP A 271 14.02 -3.25 -9.42
C ASP A 271 13.42 -1.85 -9.69
N PRO A 272 14.13 -0.79 -9.26
CA PRO A 272 13.68 0.59 -9.43
C PRO A 272 13.38 0.97 -10.88
N ARG A 273 14.23 0.48 -11.82
CA ARG A 273 14.09 0.84 -13.23
C ARG A 273 12.86 0.23 -13.86
N TRP A 274 12.62 -1.05 -13.62
CA TRP A 274 11.45 -1.74 -14.13
C TRP A 274 10.18 -1.12 -13.54
N PHE A 275 10.17 -0.91 -12.21
CA PHE A 275 9.04 -0.31 -11.52
C PHE A 275 8.68 1.08 -12.06
N ALA A 276 9.66 2.01 -12.09
CA ALA A 276 9.42 3.36 -12.57
C ALA A 276 8.93 3.37 -14.03
N ALA A 277 9.58 2.60 -14.92
CA ALA A 277 9.18 2.51 -16.32
C ALA A 277 7.76 1.93 -16.49
N ARG A 278 7.38 0.95 -15.65
CA ARG A 278 6.06 0.34 -15.71
C ARG A 278 4.96 1.29 -15.25
N VAL A 279 5.18 1.97 -14.12
CA VAL A 279 4.23 2.94 -13.57
C VAL A 279 4.10 4.16 -14.49
N GLU A 280 5.23 4.71 -15.01
CA GLU A 280 5.19 5.82 -15.97
C GLU A 280 4.42 5.47 -17.23
N ARG A 281 4.62 4.28 -17.80
CA ARG A 281 3.85 3.84 -18.97
C ARG A 281 2.35 3.83 -18.69
N PHE A 282 1.95 3.37 -17.51
CA PHE A 282 0.55 3.38 -17.10
C PHE A 282 0.02 4.80 -16.94
N LEU A 283 0.79 5.69 -16.29
CA LEU A 283 0.39 7.07 -16.07
C LEU A 283 0.44 7.96 -17.33
N ALA A 284 1.07 7.50 -18.41
CA ALA A 284 1.14 8.22 -19.69
C ALA A 284 0.05 7.81 -20.67
N THR A 285 -0.68 6.69 -20.45
CA THR A 285 -1.76 6.26 -21.36
C THR A 285 -2.89 7.29 -21.40
N GLY A 286 -3.33 7.69 -22.59
CA GLY A 286 -4.48 8.59 -22.79
C GLY A 286 -4.23 10.09 -22.51
N ALA A 287 -2.96 10.56 -22.56
CA ALA A 287 -2.63 11.97 -22.61
C ALA A 287 -2.81 12.55 -24.03
#